data_030f1cadf2e2271f58df16762a8a7388
#
_entry.id   030f1cadf2e2271f58df16762a8a7388
#
_cell.length_a   1.000
_cell.length_b   1.000
_cell.length_c   1.000
_cell.angle_alpha   90.00
_cell.angle_beta   90.00
_cell.angle_gamma   90.00
#
_symmetry.space_group_name_H-M   'P 1'
#
loop_
_entity.id
_entity.type
_entity.pdbx_description
1 polymer ?
#
loop_
_entity_poly.entity_id
_entity_poly.type
_entity_poly.pdbx_seq_one_letter_code
_entity_poly.pdbx_strand_id
1 'polypeptide(L)'
;VAALDRKIWTIAIAQLQLDDVINGANVNKSLLTKIIDRFRKRINITAEEVDTIIRKRLLAKTTDGNDILQDYYKKNSGKINDISNIIGTGLKKTADAQTYADYYPFYEHQFKMLQYFLFGTQKLVKTQVGTRGMLISAFDVLKKEALSDRSLYTHVNASQLCRQAEEAVAESLRVRYDQADEHLAGLNLCFVFGREMLQTIHFLTESGAKTTVENISRAYVNCPDDYFTI
;
A
#
# COMPACT_ATOMS: atom_id res chain seq x y z
N VAL A 1 -9.82 40.12 3.72
CA VAL A 1 -11.03 39.31 3.46
C VAL A 1 -12.26 39.97 4.07
N ALA A 2 -12.19 40.47 5.31
CA ALA A 2 -13.30 41.17 5.92
C ALA A 2 -13.71 42.48 5.21
N ALA A 3 -12.72 43.19 4.62
CA ALA A 3 -12.91 44.38 3.84
C ALA A 3 -13.54 44.16 2.45
N LEU A 4 -13.64 42.93 1.98
CA LEU A 4 -14.14 42.57 0.65
C LEU A 4 -15.53 41.94 0.68
N ASP A 5 -16.27 42.19 1.74
CA ASP A 5 -17.68 41.84 1.90
C ASP A 5 -17.99 40.35 1.58
N ARG A 6 -17.11 39.47 2.03
CA ARG A 6 -17.18 38.00 1.81
C ARG A 6 -17.21 37.54 0.33
N LYS A 7 -16.76 38.36 -0.60
CA LYS A 7 -16.72 38.04 -2.03
C LYS A 7 -15.48 37.22 -2.42
N ILE A 8 -14.49 37.06 -1.53
CA ILE A 8 -13.27 36.30 -1.79
C ILE A 8 -13.19 35.10 -0.87
N TRP A 9 -12.91 33.95 -1.44
CA TRP A 9 -12.63 32.69 -0.76
C TRP A 9 -11.15 32.40 -0.88
N THR A 10 -10.52 32.10 0.27
CA THR A 10 -9.12 31.67 0.31
C THR A 10 -9.08 30.19 0.69
N ILE A 11 -8.48 29.37 -0.16
CA ILE A 11 -8.23 27.95 0.10
C ILE A 11 -6.72 27.79 0.27
N ALA A 12 -6.29 27.31 1.43
CA ALA A 12 -4.89 26.97 1.69
C ALA A 12 -4.74 25.45 1.69
N ILE A 13 -3.71 24.98 1.03
CA ILE A 13 -3.35 23.55 0.95
C ILE A 13 -1.96 23.40 1.57
N ALA A 14 -1.80 22.47 2.50
CA ALA A 14 -0.54 22.16 3.13
C ALA A 14 -0.34 20.64 3.20
N GLN A 15 0.92 20.20 3.18
CA GLN A 15 1.28 18.78 3.30
C GLN A 15 1.30 18.30 4.75
N LEU A 16 1.58 19.19 5.69
CA LEU A 16 1.59 18.92 7.13
C LEU A 16 0.32 19.47 7.77
N GLN A 17 -0.14 18.78 8.81
CA GLN A 17 -1.17 19.35 9.66
C GLN A 17 -0.63 20.64 10.28
N LEU A 18 -1.46 21.67 10.29
CA LEU A 18 -1.06 22.99 10.77
C LEU A 18 -0.59 22.94 12.23
N ASP A 19 -1.17 22.05 13.01
CA ASP A 19 -0.81 21.83 14.42
C ASP A 19 0.60 21.19 14.56
N ASP A 20 1.02 20.32 13.63
CA ASP A 20 2.36 19.75 13.62
C ASP A 20 3.43 20.79 13.23
N VAL A 21 3.09 21.69 12.32
CA VAL A 21 3.96 22.81 11.95
C VAL A 21 4.18 23.74 13.14
N ILE A 22 3.15 23.98 13.95
CA ILE A 22 3.22 24.84 15.14
C ILE A 22 4.12 24.23 16.21
N ASN A 23 4.04 22.91 16.41
CA ASN A 23 4.80 22.21 17.43
C ASN A 23 6.27 21.98 17.04
N GLY A 24 6.59 21.96 15.74
CA GLY A 24 7.94 21.69 15.22
C GLY A 24 8.76 22.94 14.86
N ALA A 25 8.13 24.08 14.69
CA ALA A 25 8.82 25.30 14.28
C ALA A 25 8.99 26.28 15.45
N ASN A 26 10.20 26.87 15.55
CA ASN A 26 10.49 28.03 16.40
C ASN A 26 9.75 29.31 15.92
N VAL A 27 8.47 29.20 15.58
CA VAL A 27 7.66 30.28 15.06
C VAL A 27 6.81 30.85 16.18
N ASN A 28 6.57 32.16 16.13
CA ASN A 28 5.74 32.86 17.10
C ASN A 28 4.32 32.26 17.13
N LYS A 29 4.05 31.45 18.17
CA LYS A 29 2.78 30.72 18.36
C LYS A 29 1.54 31.62 18.27
N SER A 30 1.66 32.88 18.70
CA SER A 30 0.58 33.87 18.64
C SER A 30 0.18 34.26 17.22
N LEU A 31 1.13 34.36 16.29
CA LEU A 31 0.85 34.67 14.88
C LEU A 31 0.19 33.47 14.17
N LEU A 32 0.65 32.26 14.48
CA LEU A 32 0.08 31.04 13.92
C LEU A 32 -1.34 30.82 14.41
N THR A 33 -1.64 31.01 15.69
CA THR A 33 -3.00 30.93 16.22
C THR A 33 -3.95 31.90 15.48
N LYS A 34 -3.50 33.13 15.22
CA LYS A 34 -4.31 34.12 14.46
C LYS A 34 -4.56 33.68 13.01
N ILE A 35 -3.62 32.94 12.39
CA ILE A 35 -3.81 32.38 11.05
C ILE A 35 -4.80 31.23 11.09
N ILE A 36 -4.66 30.34 12.06
CA ILE A 36 -5.53 29.19 12.28
C ILE A 36 -6.98 29.59 12.46
N ASP A 37 -7.24 30.62 13.26
CA ASP A 37 -8.58 31.13 13.53
C ASP A 37 -9.29 31.70 12.29
N ARG A 38 -8.53 32.05 11.25
CA ARG A 38 -9.08 32.49 9.96
C ARG A 38 -9.54 31.36 9.07
N PHE A 39 -8.98 30.15 9.24
CA PHE A 39 -9.35 28.94 8.49
C PHE A 39 -10.27 28.07 9.33
N ARG A 40 -11.55 28.44 9.39
CA ARG A 40 -12.56 27.75 10.23
C ARG A 40 -12.90 26.34 9.76
N LYS A 41 -12.78 26.07 8.46
CA LYS A 41 -13.02 24.75 7.90
C LYS A 41 -11.68 24.11 7.58
N ARG A 42 -11.41 22.96 8.18
CA ARG A 42 -10.21 22.15 7.94
C ARG A 42 -10.66 20.79 7.44
N ILE A 43 -10.00 20.31 6.43
CA ILE A 43 -10.22 18.99 5.87
C ILE A 43 -8.85 18.29 5.93
N ASN A 44 -8.78 17.24 6.73
CA ASN A 44 -7.60 16.39 6.82
C ASN A 44 -7.83 15.17 5.94
N ILE A 45 -6.93 14.96 4.99
CA ILE A 45 -6.93 13.73 4.19
C ILE A 45 -6.21 12.66 5.00
N THR A 46 -6.94 11.62 5.39
CA THR A 46 -6.39 10.48 6.13
C THR A 46 -5.91 9.37 5.18
N ALA A 47 -5.19 8.40 5.72
CA ALA A 47 -4.77 7.24 4.93
C ALA A 47 -5.96 6.40 4.40
N GLU A 48 -7.09 6.44 5.08
CA GLU A 48 -8.34 5.78 4.66
C GLU A 48 -8.95 6.48 3.44
N GLU A 49 -8.83 7.80 3.38
CA GLU A 49 -9.24 8.59 2.20
C GLU A 49 -8.36 8.29 0.98
N VAL A 50 -7.06 8.04 1.21
CA VAL A 50 -6.13 7.66 0.13
C VAL A 50 -6.49 6.31 -0.47
N ASP A 51 -6.83 5.33 0.35
CA ASP A 51 -7.33 4.04 -0.12
C ASP A 51 -8.57 4.21 -1.02
N THR A 52 -9.50 5.04 -0.60
CA THR A 52 -10.70 5.38 -1.41
C THR A 52 -10.34 6.08 -2.73
N ILE A 53 -9.34 6.96 -2.72
CA ILE A 53 -8.86 7.62 -3.95
C ILE A 53 -8.22 6.60 -4.88
N ILE A 54 -7.36 5.72 -4.37
CA ILE A 54 -6.72 4.67 -5.16
C ILE A 54 -7.79 3.79 -5.82
N ARG A 55 -8.75 3.27 -5.07
CA ARG A 55 -9.84 2.43 -5.60
C ARG A 55 -10.63 3.13 -6.70
N LYS A 56 -11.09 4.34 -6.44
CA LYS A 56 -11.99 5.07 -7.36
C LYS A 56 -11.28 5.67 -8.58
N ARG A 57 -9.99 5.93 -8.52
CA ARG A 57 -9.25 6.63 -9.58
C ARG A 57 -8.25 5.74 -10.29
N LEU A 58 -7.50 4.95 -9.55
CA LEU A 58 -6.45 4.11 -10.10
C LEU A 58 -6.97 2.71 -10.46
N LEU A 59 -7.86 2.15 -9.63
CA LEU A 59 -8.40 0.80 -9.79
C LEU A 59 -9.82 0.77 -10.35
N ALA A 60 -10.32 1.88 -10.88
CA ALA A 60 -11.66 1.92 -11.50
C ALA A 60 -11.75 0.92 -12.66
N LYS A 61 -12.80 0.12 -12.69
CA LYS A 61 -13.10 -0.87 -13.72
C LYS A 61 -14.31 -0.44 -14.54
N THR A 62 -14.41 -0.95 -15.75
CA THR A 62 -15.65 -0.93 -16.50
C THR A 62 -16.70 -1.83 -15.84
N THR A 63 -17.97 -1.67 -16.18
CA THR A 63 -19.04 -2.52 -15.65
C THR A 63 -18.75 -3.99 -15.95
N ASP A 64 -18.43 -4.30 -17.21
CA ASP A 64 -18.11 -5.67 -17.65
C ASP A 64 -16.91 -6.26 -16.89
N GLY A 65 -15.84 -5.46 -16.71
CA GLY A 65 -14.67 -5.86 -15.95
C GLY A 65 -15.00 -6.15 -14.48
N ASN A 66 -15.86 -5.36 -13.87
CA ASN A 66 -16.32 -5.58 -12.51
C ASN A 66 -17.12 -6.88 -12.38
N ASP A 67 -18.04 -7.15 -13.32
CA ASP A 67 -18.85 -8.36 -13.33
C ASP A 67 -17.99 -9.62 -13.52
N ILE A 68 -17.03 -9.58 -14.42
CA ILE A 68 -16.06 -10.68 -14.63
C ILE A 68 -15.27 -10.99 -13.35
N LEU A 69 -14.78 -9.96 -12.65
CA LEU A 69 -14.03 -10.13 -11.40
C LEU A 69 -14.89 -10.68 -10.28
N GLN A 70 -16.14 -10.23 -10.15
CA GLN A 70 -17.07 -10.78 -9.17
C GLN A 70 -17.40 -12.24 -9.44
N ASP A 71 -17.60 -12.63 -10.69
CA ASP A 71 -17.86 -14.01 -11.07
C ASP A 71 -16.63 -14.90 -10.85
N TYR A 72 -15.44 -14.38 -11.10
CA TYR A 72 -14.20 -15.08 -10.76
C TYR A 72 -14.08 -15.33 -9.26
N TYR A 73 -14.34 -14.30 -8.45
CA TYR A 73 -14.33 -14.46 -6.99
C TYR A 73 -15.33 -15.50 -6.52
N LYS A 74 -16.58 -15.47 -7.02
CA LYS A 74 -17.62 -16.46 -6.63
C LYS A 74 -17.18 -17.89 -6.91
N LYS A 75 -16.48 -18.12 -8.01
CA LYS A 75 -15.98 -19.45 -8.41
C LYS A 75 -14.74 -19.89 -7.62
N ASN A 76 -13.93 -18.95 -7.13
CA ASN A 76 -12.64 -19.22 -6.50
C ASN A 76 -12.53 -18.67 -5.07
N SER A 77 -13.66 -18.36 -4.41
CA SER A 77 -13.70 -17.68 -3.12
C SER A 77 -12.90 -18.39 -2.03
N GLY A 78 -12.89 -19.73 -2.01
CA GLY A 78 -12.11 -20.52 -1.05
C GLY A 78 -10.60 -20.25 -1.18
N LYS A 79 -10.07 -20.32 -2.39
CA LYS A 79 -8.63 -20.08 -2.67
C LYS A 79 -8.24 -18.63 -2.38
N ILE A 80 -9.05 -17.67 -2.86
CA ILE A 80 -8.80 -16.24 -2.66
C ILE A 80 -8.85 -15.87 -1.19
N ASN A 81 -9.82 -16.40 -0.45
CA ASN A 81 -9.94 -16.17 0.99
C ASN A 81 -8.79 -16.78 1.78
N ASP A 82 -8.27 -17.93 1.37
CA ASP A 82 -7.12 -18.53 2.03
C ASP A 82 -5.86 -17.70 1.82
N ILE A 83 -5.54 -17.33 0.58
CA ILE A 83 -4.36 -16.52 0.27
C ILE A 83 -4.44 -15.11 0.87
N SER A 84 -5.61 -14.49 0.88
CA SER A 84 -5.79 -13.16 1.47
C SER A 84 -5.79 -13.15 3.00
N ASN A 85 -5.75 -14.30 3.65
CA ASN A 85 -5.79 -14.43 5.10
C ASN A 85 -4.38 -14.44 5.71
N ILE A 86 -3.80 -13.28 5.94
CA ILE A 86 -2.52 -13.19 6.66
C ILE A 86 -2.76 -13.37 8.16
N ILE A 87 -2.35 -14.52 8.68
CA ILE A 87 -2.62 -14.96 10.05
C ILE A 87 -1.88 -14.09 11.07
N GLY A 88 -2.57 -13.72 12.14
CA GLY A 88 -1.99 -13.03 13.29
C GLY A 88 -1.83 -11.52 13.12
N THR A 89 -2.43 -10.92 12.10
CA THR A 89 -2.36 -9.47 11.85
C THR A 89 -3.61 -8.71 12.29
N GLY A 90 -4.74 -9.38 12.49
CA GLY A 90 -6.04 -8.72 12.65
C GLY A 90 -6.53 -8.00 11.38
N LEU A 91 -5.82 -8.11 10.26
CA LEU A 91 -6.22 -7.56 8.98
C LEU A 91 -7.38 -8.35 8.39
N LYS A 92 -8.28 -7.65 7.73
CA LYS A 92 -9.44 -8.28 7.11
C LYS A 92 -9.00 -9.05 5.87
N LYS A 93 -9.37 -10.32 5.78
CA LYS A 93 -9.37 -11.06 4.52
C LYS A 93 -10.41 -10.47 3.57
N THR A 94 -10.30 -10.74 2.30
CA THR A 94 -11.29 -10.34 1.29
C THR A 94 -12.69 -10.81 1.70
N ALA A 95 -13.61 -9.87 1.90
CA ALA A 95 -14.89 -10.17 2.54
C ALA A 95 -15.94 -10.72 1.55
N ASP A 96 -15.99 -10.16 0.34
CA ASP A 96 -17.03 -10.41 -0.65
C ASP A 96 -16.54 -10.12 -2.08
N ALA A 97 -17.38 -10.46 -3.06
CA ALA A 97 -17.07 -10.30 -4.48
C ALA A 97 -16.90 -8.84 -4.91
N GLN A 98 -17.65 -7.91 -4.32
CA GLN A 98 -17.55 -6.49 -4.65
C GLN A 98 -16.24 -5.92 -4.11
N THR A 99 -15.90 -6.20 -2.86
CA THR A 99 -14.62 -5.81 -2.26
C THR A 99 -13.45 -6.36 -3.06
N TYR A 100 -13.52 -7.63 -3.47
CA TYR A 100 -12.50 -8.22 -4.34
C TYR A 100 -12.35 -7.45 -5.65
N ALA A 101 -13.44 -7.17 -6.35
CA ALA A 101 -13.40 -6.45 -7.62
C ALA A 101 -12.90 -5.00 -7.45
N ASP A 102 -13.27 -4.32 -6.37
CA ASP A 102 -12.84 -2.95 -6.08
C ASP A 102 -11.31 -2.83 -5.90
N TYR A 103 -10.72 -3.80 -5.23
CA TYR A 103 -9.28 -3.78 -4.93
C TYR A 103 -8.40 -4.45 -5.98
N TYR A 104 -8.94 -5.35 -6.81
CA TYR A 104 -8.16 -6.08 -7.81
C TYR A 104 -7.27 -5.12 -8.65
N PRO A 105 -6.01 -5.44 -8.94
CA PRO A 105 -5.29 -6.70 -8.69
C PRO A 105 -4.66 -6.81 -7.29
N PHE A 106 -4.94 -5.91 -6.40
CA PHE A 106 -4.51 -5.98 -4.99
C PHE A 106 -5.54 -6.74 -4.15
N TYR A 107 -5.15 -7.08 -2.93
CA TYR A 107 -6.06 -7.46 -1.86
C TYR A 107 -6.26 -6.28 -0.90
N GLU A 108 -7.45 -6.16 -0.29
CA GLU A 108 -7.78 -5.07 0.65
C GLU A 108 -6.71 -4.88 1.74
N HIS A 109 -6.26 -5.97 2.35
CA HIS A 109 -5.27 -5.93 3.44
C HIS A 109 -3.91 -5.35 3.02
N GLN A 110 -3.54 -5.46 1.74
CA GLN A 110 -2.24 -4.99 1.24
C GLN A 110 -2.08 -3.48 1.36
N PHE A 111 -3.16 -2.69 1.22
CA PHE A 111 -3.09 -1.24 1.41
C PHE A 111 -2.78 -0.88 2.86
N LYS A 112 -3.36 -1.61 3.82
CA LYS A 112 -3.05 -1.40 5.23
C LYS A 112 -1.63 -1.84 5.57
N MET A 113 -1.18 -2.95 5.01
CA MET A 113 0.19 -3.42 5.15
C MET A 113 1.19 -2.44 4.52
N LEU A 114 0.91 -1.93 3.32
CA LEU A 114 1.73 -0.92 2.66
C LEU A 114 1.81 0.37 3.49
N GLN A 115 0.72 0.78 4.10
CA GLN A 115 0.71 1.90 5.03
C GLN A 115 1.68 1.66 6.21
N TYR A 116 1.60 0.50 6.85
CA TYR A 116 2.48 0.16 7.97
C TYR A 116 3.94 0.05 7.52
N PHE A 117 4.21 -0.56 6.37
CA PHE A 117 5.53 -0.67 5.78
C PHE A 117 6.17 0.72 5.56
N LEU A 118 5.45 1.64 4.92
CA LEU A 118 5.95 2.99 4.65
C LEU A 118 6.17 3.80 5.94
N PHE A 119 5.33 3.64 6.95
CA PHE A 119 5.50 4.31 8.24
C PHE A 119 6.58 3.65 9.10
N GLY A 120 6.74 2.33 9.06
CA GLY A 120 7.72 1.58 9.82
C GLY A 120 9.15 1.84 9.35
N THR A 121 9.40 1.88 8.05
CA THR A 121 10.71 2.14 7.46
C THR A 121 11.19 3.57 7.62
N GLN A 122 10.28 4.52 7.90
CA GLN A 122 10.58 5.94 8.04
C GLN A 122 10.43 6.44 9.48
N LYS A 123 11.18 5.91 10.40
CA LYS A 123 11.19 6.36 11.81
C LYS A 123 11.49 7.86 11.99
N LEU A 124 11.96 8.56 10.96
CA LEU A 124 12.40 9.96 11.02
C LEU A 124 11.44 10.98 10.37
N VAL A 125 10.47 10.57 9.54
CA VAL A 125 9.59 11.52 8.84
C VAL A 125 8.15 11.01 8.86
N LYS A 126 7.47 11.24 9.97
CA LYS A 126 6.13 10.70 10.28
C LYS A 126 4.97 11.18 9.40
N THR A 127 5.11 12.18 8.53
CA THR A 127 3.94 12.93 8.08
C THR A 127 3.71 13.09 6.59
N GLN A 128 4.71 13.00 5.74
CA GLN A 128 4.52 13.37 4.32
C GLN A 128 4.61 12.22 3.33
N VAL A 129 5.37 11.20 3.64
CA VAL A 129 5.70 10.16 2.66
C VAL A 129 4.66 9.06 2.60
N GLY A 130 4.02 8.73 3.72
CA GLY A 130 3.11 7.59 3.80
C GLY A 130 1.94 7.67 2.81
N THR A 131 1.21 8.77 2.82
CA THR A 131 0.00 8.94 2.00
C THR A 131 0.32 9.05 0.50
N ARG A 132 1.30 9.90 0.16
CA ARG A 132 1.80 10.05 -1.20
C ARG A 132 2.53 8.80 -1.65
N GLY A 133 3.34 8.20 -0.77
CA GLY A 133 4.05 6.96 -1.01
C GLY A 133 3.13 5.81 -1.38
N MET A 134 2.01 5.64 -0.70
CA MET A 134 1.00 4.62 -1.03
C MET A 134 0.46 4.78 -2.46
N LEU A 135 0.11 6.00 -2.86
CA LEU A 135 -0.41 6.27 -4.20
C LEU A 135 0.65 6.00 -5.27
N ILE A 136 1.88 6.47 -5.04
CA ILE A 136 3.01 6.27 -5.97
C ILE A 136 3.34 4.78 -6.06
N SER A 137 3.50 4.08 -4.93
CA SER A 137 3.81 2.64 -4.92
C SER A 137 2.72 1.83 -5.62
N ALA A 138 1.43 2.11 -5.37
CA ALA A 138 0.34 1.43 -6.04
C ALA A 138 0.35 1.69 -7.57
N PHE A 139 0.60 2.93 -7.99
CA PHE A 139 0.71 3.27 -9.41
C PHE A 139 1.92 2.60 -10.07
N ASP A 140 3.06 2.61 -9.39
CA ASP A 140 4.31 2.02 -9.89
C ASP A 140 4.22 0.50 -10.00
N VAL A 141 3.55 -0.17 -9.05
CA VAL A 141 3.25 -1.60 -9.15
C VAL A 141 2.45 -1.89 -10.42
N LEU A 142 1.37 -1.17 -10.67
CA LEU A 142 0.54 -1.39 -11.86
C LEU A 142 1.33 -1.18 -13.16
N LYS A 143 2.16 -0.14 -13.21
CA LYS A 143 2.88 0.28 -14.41
C LYS A 143 4.18 -0.51 -14.64
N LYS A 144 5.02 -0.62 -13.61
CA LYS A 144 6.37 -1.21 -13.75
C LYS A 144 6.37 -2.73 -13.71
N GLU A 145 5.39 -3.34 -13.01
CA GLU A 145 5.24 -4.79 -12.97
C GLU A 145 4.41 -5.33 -14.16
N ALA A 146 4.03 -4.46 -15.10
CA ALA A 146 3.29 -4.80 -16.32
C ALA A 146 2.05 -5.67 -16.06
N LEU A 147 1.28 -5.36 -15.02
CA LEU A 147 0.13 -6.16 -14.61
C LEU A 147 -1.00 -6.15 -15.65
N SER A 148 -1.10 -5.09 -16.45
CA SER A 148 -2.04 -5.01 -17.57
C SER A 148 -1.83 -6.08 -18.64
N ASP A 149 -0.60 -6.59 -18.77
CA ASP A 149 -0.22 -7.54 -19.78
C ASP A 149 -0.29 -9.00 -19.28
N ARG A 150 -0.64 -9.18 -18.01
CA ARG A 150 -0.76 -10.48 -17.37
C ARG A 150 -2.21 -11.01 -17.40
N SER A 151 -2.35 -12.30 -17.11
CA SER A 151 -3.67 -12.91 -17.03
C SER A 151 -4.54 -12.31 -15.93
N LEU A 152 -5.86 -12.41 -16.08
CA LEU A 152 -6.85 -11.97 -15.09
C LEU A 152 -6.67 -12.62 -13.70
N TYR A 153 -5.93 -13.69 -13.60
CA TYR A 153 -5.71 -14.41 -12.35
C TYR A 153 -4.47 -13.94 -11.59
N THR A 154 -3.73 -12.98 -12.13
CA THR A 154 -2.52 -12.44 -11.51
C THR A 154 -2.88 -11.33 -10.52
N HIS A 155 -2.38 -11.47 -9.29
CA HIS A 155 -2.52 -10.50 -8.21
C HIS A 155 -1.15 -9.90 -7.87
N VAL A 156 -1.18 -8.77 -7.18
CA VAL A 156 0.02 -8.17 -6.61
C VAL A 156 0.48 -8.97 -5.40
N ASN A 157 1.77 -9.27 -5.35
CA ASN A 157 2.38 -9.92 -4.20
C ASN A 157 3.20 -8.95 -3.33
N ALA A 158 3.66 -9.42 -2.17
CA ALA A 158 4.37 -8.57 -1.22
C ALA A 158 5.75 -8.12 -1.73
N SER A 159 6.45 -8.94 -2.54
CA SER A 159 7.74 -8.56 -3.10
C SER A 159 7.62 -7.39 -4.07
N GLN A 160 6.56 -7.36 -4.88
CA GLN A 160 6.28 -6.26 -5.80
C GLN A 160 5.97 -4.96 -5.04
N LEU A 161 5.18 -5.04 -3.96
CA LEU A 161 4.91 -3.89 -3.09
C LEU A 161 6.20 -3.36 -2.45
N CYS A 162 7.02 -4.24 -1.89
CA CYS A 162 8.31 -3.89 -1.32
C CYS A 162 9.23 -3.23 -2.36
N ARG A 163 9.33 -3.80 -3.55
CA ARG A 163 10.16 -3.31 -4.65
C ARG A 163 9.78 -1.90 -5.09
N GLN A 164 8.50 -1.62 -5.21
CA GLN A 164 8.03 -0.29 -5.62
C GLN A 164 8.03 0.73 -4.45
N ALA A 165 8.26 0.28 -3.23
CA ALA A 165 8.48 1.13 -2.05
C ALA A 165 9.97 1.17 -1.63
N GLU A 166 10.87 0.70 -2.47
CA GLU A 166 12.31 0.49 -2.16
C GLU A 166 13.05 1.80 -1.83
N GLU A 167 12.58 2.95 -2.30
CA GLU A 167 13.12 4.26 -1.90
C GLU A 167 12.99 4.52 -0.39
N ALA A 168 12.01 3.87 0.26
CA ALA A 168 11.83 3.93 1.70
C ALA A 168 12.74 2.95 2.47
N VAL A 169 13.42 2.05 1.77
CA VAL A 169 14.27 1.00 2.35
C VAL A 169 15.71 1.48 2.44
N ALA A 170 16.36 1.20 3.56
CA ALA A 170 17.78 1.52 3.76
C ALA A 170 18.66 0.82 2.72
N GLU A 171 19.67 1.52 2.21
CA GLU A 171 20.57 1.00 1.17
C GLU A 171 21.26 -0.32 1.58
N SER A 172 21.60 -0.46 2.86
CA SER A 172 22.18 -1.69 3.41
C SER A 172 21.27 -2.92 3.27
N LEU A 173 19.96 -2.73 3.26
CA LEU A 173 19.00 -3.81 3.03
C LEU A 173 18.86 -4.12 1.54
N ARG A 174 18.95 -3.12 0.67
CA ARG A 174 18.92 -3.32 -0.79
C ARG A 174 20.07 -4.22 -1.26
N VAL A 175 21.28 -4.00 -0.74
CA VAL A 175 22.43 -4.86 -1.01
C VAL A 175 22.17 -6.31 -0.57
N ARG A 176 21.49 -6.52 0.55
CA ARG A 176 21.15 -7.87 1.02
C ARG A 176 20.13 -8.58 0.12
N TYR A 177 19.25 -7.83 -0.53
CA TYR A 177 18.34 -8.43 -1.51
C TYR A 177 19.10 -9.03 -2.70
N ASP A 178 20.11 -8.33 -3.20
CA ASP A 178 20.93 -8.84 -4.31
C ASP A 178 21.75 -10.06 -3.88
N GLN A 179 22.32 -10.04 -2.68
CA GLN A 179 23.05 -11.18 -2.12
C GLN A 179 22.15 -12.42 -1.93
N ALA A 180 20.87 -12.24 -1.64
CA ALA A 180 19.93 -13.35 -1.46
C ALA A 180 19.74 -14.19 -2.72
N ASP A 181 19.73 -13.57 -3.90
CA ASP A 181 19.68 -14.29 -5.18
C ASP A 181 20.93 -15.13 -5.41
N GLU A 182 22.12 -14.60 -5.11
CA GLU A 182 23.38 -15.33 -5.23
C GLU A 182 23.41 -16.55 -4.31
N HIS A 183 22.93 -16.43 -3.07
CA HIS A 183 22.87 -17.53 -2.12
C HIS A 183 21.89 -18.64 -2.52
N LEU A 184 20.75 -18.30 -3.10
CA LEU A 184 19.77 -19.30 -3.52
C LEU A 184 20.03 -19.90 -4.90
N ALA A 185 20.83 -19.25 -5.74
CA ALA A 185 21.13 -19.72 -7.10
C ALA A 185 21.68 -21.15 -7.15
N GLY A 186 22.41 -21.57 -6.09
CA GLY A 186 22.95 -22.93 -5.97
C GLY A 186 21.96 -24.02 -5.55
N LEU A 187 20.74 -23.64 -5.12
CA LEU A 187 19.78 -24.59 -4.54
C LEU A 187 18.75 -25.13 -5.56
N ASN A 188 18.77 -24.67 -6.82
CA ASN A 188 17.85 -25.08 -7.89
C ASN A 188 16.37 -25.11 -7.46
N LEU A 189 15.94 -24.12 -6.70
CA LEU A 189 14.56 -23.99 -6.25
C LEU A 189 13.71 -23.46 -7.41
N CYS A 190 12.79 -24.27 -7.89
CA CYS A 190 11.85 -23.84 -8.92
C CYS A 190 10.94 -22.72 -8.36
N PHE A 191 10.81 -21.64 -9.12
CA PHE A 191 9.89 -20.52 -8.82
C PHE A 191 10.16 -19.71 -7.54
N VAL A 192 11.28 -19.94 -6.84
CA VAL A 192 11.65 -19.17 -5.64
C VAL A 192 12.92 -18.38 -5.93
N PHE A 193 12.80 -17.05 -5.90
CA PHE A 193 13.89 -16.11 -6.10
C PHE A 193 14.28 -15.48 -4.75
N GLY A 194 15.57 -15.46 -4.46
CA GLY A 194 16.09 -15.01 -3.17
C GLY A 194 15.73 -13.57 -2.84
N ARG A 195 15.88 -12.69 -3.81
CA ARG A 195 15.49 -11.28 -3.70
C ARG A 195 14.00 -11.13 -3.36
N GLU A 196 13.13 -11.79 -4.11
CA GLU A 196 11.68 -11.69 -3.90
C GLU A 196 11.25 -12.29 -2.57
N MET A 197 11.89 -13.39 -2.16
CA MET A 197 11.66 -14.01 -0.86
C MET A 197 12.04 -13.06 0.28
N LEU A 198 13.22 -12.46 0.21
CA LEU A 198 13.68 -11.53 1.25
C LEU A 198 12.86 -10.25 1.28
N GLN A 199 12.45 -9.73 0.13
CA GLN A 199 11.51 -8.60 0.02
C GLN A 199 10.16 -8.93 0.65
N THR A 200 9.64 -10.14 0.43
CA THR A 200 8.38 -10.61 1.04
C THR A 200 8.50 -10.67 2.56
N ILE A 201 9.56 -11.28 3.08
CA ILE A 201 9.84 -11.37 4.52
C ILE A 201 9.94 -9.96 5.13
N HIS A 202 10.68 -9.07 4.49
CA HIS A 202 10.84 -7.69 4.96
C HIS A 202 9.50 -6.94 4.96
N PHE A 203 8.72 -7.04 3.89
CA PHE A 203 7.41 -6.41 3.81
C PHE A 203 6.48 -6.90 4.92
N LEU A 204 6.42 -8.19 5.18
CA LEU A 204 5.63 -8.76 6.27
C LEU A 204 6.09 -8.24 7.63
N THR A 205 7.41 -8.27 7.89
CA THR A 205 8.00 -7.84 9.18
C THR A 205 7.68 -6.38 9.48
N GLU A 206 7.96 -5.48 8.55
CA GLU A 206 7.72 -4.04 8.75
C GLU A 206 6.23 -3.68 8.78
N SER A 207 5.39 -4.49 8.15
CA SER A 207 3.93 -4.36 8.24
C SER A 207 3.36 -4.90 9.55
N GLY A 208 4.18 -5.45 10.45
CA GLY A 208 3.75 -6.03 11.71
C GLY A 208 3.09 -7.41 11.58
N ALA A 209 3.21 -8.06 10.43
CA ALA A 209 2.72 -9.42 10.22
C ALA A 209 3.73 -10.45 10.72
N LYS A 210 3.24 -11.59 11.19
CA LYS A 210 4.11 -12.71 11.56
C LYS A 210 4.73 -13.32 10.31
N THR A 211 6.06 -13.50 10.31
CA THR A 211 6.82 -14.12 9.22
C THR A 211 6.86 -15.64 9.37
N THR A 212 5.69 -16.28 9.39
CA THR A 212 5.59 -17.73 9.33
C THR A 212 5.69 -18.20 7.88
N VAL A 213 6.10 -19.45 7.68
CA VAL A 213 6.18 -20.07 6.34
C VAL A 213 4.85 -19.89 5.60
N GLU A 214 3.76 -20.11 6.28
CA GLU A 214 2.40 -20.00 5.73
C GLU A 214 2.06 -18.56 5.27
N ASN A 215 2.37 -17.54 6.08
CA ASN A 215 2.16 -16.14 5.69
C ASN A 215 3.11 -15.71 4.57
N ILE A 216 4.35 -16.20 4.58
CA ILE A 216 5.31 -15.94 3.52
C ILE A 216 4.80 -16.54 2.21
N SER A 217 4.39 -17.79 2.19
CA SER A 217 3.85 -18.45 0.99
C SER A 217 2.63 -17.70 0.43
N ARG A 218 1.68 -17.30 1.30
CA ARG A 218 0.49 -16.52 0.90
C ARG A 218 0.86 -15.16 0.32
N ALA A 219 1.84 -14.48 0.89
CA ALA A 219 2.25 -13.15 0.46
C ALA A 219 3.18 -13.16 -0.77
N TYR A 220 3.82 -14.29 -1.05
CA TYR A 220 4.80 -14.46 -2.12
C TYR A 220 4.15 -14.73 -3.49
N VAL A 221 3.06 -15.47 -3.52
CA VAL A 221 2.42 -15.90 -4.77
C VAL A 221 1.66 -14.78 -5.47
N ASN A 222 1.68 -14.78 -6.80
CA ASN A 222 0.88 -13.87 -7.63
C ASN A 222 -0.45 -14.51 -8.06
N CYS A 223 -0.50 -15.83 -8.17
CA CYS A 223 -1.71 -16.55 -8.59
C CYS A 223 -2.18 -17.46 -7.44
N PRO A 224 -3.50 -17.48 -7.13
CA PRO A 224 -4.04 -18.39 -6.15
C PRO A 224 -3.76 -19.88 -6.39
N ASP A 225 -3.57 -20.26 -7.64
CA ASP A 225 -3.25 -21.64 -7.99
C ASP A 225 -1.79 -22.02 -7.67
N ASP A 226 -0.87 -21.05 -7.69
CA ASP A 226 0.54 -21.29 -7.42
C ASP A 226 0.80 -21.57 -5.92
N TYR A 227 -0.09 -21.16 -5.03
CA TYR A 227 0.04 -21.37 -3.58
C TYR A 227 0.17 -22.85 -3.19
N PHE A 228 -0.41 -23.74 -3.97
CA PHE A 228 -0.36 -25.17 -3.72
C PHE A 228 0.86 -25.88 -4.36
N THR A 229 1.68 -25.11 -5.07
CA THR A 229 2.90 -25.61 -5.77
C THR A 229 4.20 -25.15 -5.09
N ILE A 230 4.14 -24.14 -4.25
CA ILE A 230 5.24 -23.60 -3.43
C ILE A 230 5.14 -24.11 -2.00
#